data_578d5405250db2dd7dcce9304f6c2e09
#
_entry.id   578d5405250db2dd7dcce9304f6c2e09
#
_cell.length_a   1.000
_cell.length_b   1.000
_cell.length_c   1.000
_cell.angle_alpha   90.00
_cell.angle_beta   90.00
_cell.angle_gamma   90.00
#
_symmetry.space_group_name_H-M   'P 1'
#
loop_
_entity.id
_entity.type
_entity.pdbx_description
1 polymer ?
#
loop_
_entity_poly.entity_id
_entity_poly.type
_entity_poly.pdbx_seq_one_letter_code
_entity_poly.pdbx_strand_id
1 'polypeptide(L)'
;SEMCIRDSGKEGAFITKCTSQLMRDLGCIQSPQNAFILNLGLESLHVRMPKHVENGQAVAEFLENHPKVAYVNYSGLPSNKYYERAQKYLPNGGCGVVSFGLKGGREAASAFMKALRLGAIETHVADARTCCLNPATSTHRQMNDEQLKEAGVPAELIRISLGLEDKVDLIADISNALDAIK
;
A
#
# COMPACT_ATOMS: atom_id res chain seq x y z
N SER A 1 -5.26 5.59 -36.14
CA SER A 1 -6.47 5.03 -36.72
C SER A 1 -6.50 3.51 -36.50
N GLU A 2 -7.65 2.87 -36.69
CA GLU A 2 -7.79 1.42 -36.54
C GLU A 2 -6.86 0.61 -37.47
N MET A 3 -6.50 1.17 -38.64
CA MET A 3 -5.55 0.55 -39.55
C MET A 3 -4.17 0.33 -38.92
N CYS A 4 -3.62 1.35 -38.25
CA CYS A 4 -2.32 1.21 -37.59
C CYS A 4 -2.31 0.15 -36.48
N ILE A 5 -3.42 -0.06 -35.81
CA ILE A 5 -3.56 -1.07 -34.76
C ILE A 5 -3.62 -2.47 -35.36
N ARG A 6 -4.27 -2.64 -36.52
CA ARG A 6 -4.33 -3.91 -37.24
C ARG A 6 -2.96 -4.30 -37.81
N ASP A 7 -2.22 -3.34 -38.32
CA ASP A 7 -0.92 -3.56 -38.98
C ASP A 7 0.22 -3.82 -37.99
N SER A 8 0.09 -3.38 -36.72
CA SER A 8 1.13 -3.61 -35.69
C SER A 8 1.14 -5.01 -35.06
N GLY A 9 0.19 -5.85 -35.42
CA GLY A 9 0.00 -7.16 -34.80
C GLY A 9 -0.51 -7.11 -33.36
N LYS A 10 -0.85 -8.26 -32.78
CA LYS A 10 -1.46 -8.34 -31.43
C LYS A 10 -0.53 -7.86 -30.33
N GLU A 11 0.78 -8.14 -30.45
CA GLU A 11 1.78 -7.78 -29.42
C GLU A 11 2.04 -6.28 -29.34
N GLY A 12 2.03 -5.58 -30.47
CA GLY A 12 2.23 -4.12 -30.52
C GLY A 12 0.96 -3.28 -30.37
N ALA A 13 -0.22 -3.88 -30.32
CA ALA A 13 -1.51 -3.18 -30.39
C ALA A 13 -1.68 -2.13 -29.30
N PHE A 14 -1.32 -2.43 -28.05
CA PHE A 14 -1.43 -1.50 -26.92
C PHE A 14 -0.55 -0.25 -27.13
N ILE A 15 0.72 -0.43 -27.41
CA ILE A 15 1.67 0.69 -27.61
C ILE A 15 1.26 1.52 -28.83
N THR A 16 0.86 0.87 -29.91
CA THR A 16 0.38 1.57 -31.12
C THR A 16 -0.87 2.37 -30.84
N LYS A 17 -1.83 1.84 -30.08
CA LYS A 17 -3.02 2.59 -29.66
C LYS A 17 -2.64 3.81 -28.84
N CYS A 18 -1.76 3.66 -27.86
CA CYS A 18 -1.31 4.75 -27.00
C CYS A 18 -0.59 5.85 -27.79
N THR A 19 0.38 5.49 -28.63
CA THR A 19 1.25 6.46 -29.32
C THR A 19 0.62 7.06 -30.56
N SER A 20 0.06 6.21 -31.45
CA SER A 20 -0.42 6.64 -32.77
C SER A 20 -1.83 7.22 -32.75
N GLN A 21 -2.58 7.03 -31.68
CA GLN A 21 -3.92 7.59 -31.54
C GLN A 21 -4.03 8.46 -30.30
N LEU A 22 -3.95 7.89 -29.08
CA LEU A 22 -4.28 8.64 -27.87
C LEU A 22 -3.30 9.79 -27.62
N MET A 23 -2.01 9.54 -27.64
CA MET A 23 -1.00 10.57 -27.42
C MET A 23 -1.00 11.62 -28.54
N ARG A 24 -1.12 11.17 -29.80
CA ARG A 24 -1.20 12.07 -30.97
C ARG A 24 -2.41 12.99 -30.89
N ASP A 25 -3.59 12.44 -30.56
CA ASP A 25 -4.86 13.19 -30.66
C ASP A 25 -5.10 14.04 -29.39
N LEU A 26 -4.68 13.57 -28.19
CA LEU A 26 -4.85 14.28 -26.93
C LEU A 26 -3.65 15.16 -26.55
N GLY A 27 -2.47 14.92 -27.14
CA GLY A 27 -1.25 15.67 -26.86
C GLY A 27 -0.67 15.46 -25.45
N CYS A 28 -1.02 14.36 -24.77
CA CYS A 28 -0.56 14.05 -23.42
C CYS A 28 0.91 13.64 -23.43
N ILE A 29 1.79 14.56 -23.10
CA ILE A 29 3.23 14.30 -22.97
C ILE A 29 3.73 14.75 -21.59
N GLN A 30 4.83 14.16 -21.16
CA GLN A 30 5.53 14.55 -19.94
C GLN A 30 6.24 15.91 -20.17
N SER A 31 6.02 16.88 -19.26
CA SER A 31 6.81 18.11 -19.31
C SER A 31 8.27 17.82 -18.89
N PRO A 32 9.26 18.57 -19.40
CA PRO A 32 10.65 18.39 -19.01
C PRO A 32 10.87 18.47 -17.50
N GLN A 33 10.20 19.39 -16.82
CA GLN A 33 10.29 19.55 -15.36
C GLN A 33 9.73 18.34 -14.63
N ASN A 34 8.59 17.81 -15.05
CA ASN A 34 8.03 16.61 -14.43
C ASN A 34 8.90 15.37 -14.70
N ALA A 35 9.49 15.25 -15.89
CA ALA A 35 10.46 14.21 -16.21
C ALA A 35 11.71 14.28 -15.31
N PHE A 36 12.23 15.48 -15.05
CA PHE A 36 13.33 15.72 -14.12
C PHE A 36 12.97 15.27 -12.69
N ILE A 37 11.78 15.63 -12.18
CA ILE A 37 11.33 15.23 -10.84
C ILE A 37 11.19 13.70 -10.74
N LEU A 38 10.67 13.04 -11.78
CA LEU A 38 10.59 11.58 -11.82
C LEU A 38 11.96 10.92 -11.78
N ASN A 39 12.93 11.42 -12.59
CA ASN A 39 14.30 10.92 -12.57
C ASN A 39 14.96 11.10 -11.21
N LEU A 40 14.78 12.25 -10.58
CA LEU A 40 15.28 12.51 -9.23
C LEU A 40 14.71 11.51 -8.22
N GLY A 41 13.42 11.19 -8.33
CA GLY A 41 12.78 10.15 -7.51
C GLY A 41 13.36 8.75 -7.76
N LEU A 42 13.70 8.41 -9.01
CA LEU A 42 14.29 7.12 -9.36
C LEU A 42 15.72 6.95 -8.84
N GLU A 43 16.53 8.02 -8.81
CA GLU A 43 17.92 7.97 -8.35
C GLU A 43 18.08 7.42 -6.94
N SER A 44 17.10 7.66 -6.05
CA SER A 44 17.14 7.18 -4.65
C SER A 44 16.29 5.95 -4.39
N LEU A 45 15.62 5.41 -5.42
CA LEU A 45 14.65 4.31 -5.23
C LEU A 45 15.29 3.05 -4.66
N HIS A 46 16.52 2.72 -5.10
CA HIS A 46 17.25 1.54 -4.63
C HIS A 46 17.67 1.62 -3.15
N VAL A 47 17.65 2.81 -2.55
CA VAL A 47 17.92 3.04 -1.11
C VAL A 47 16.60 3.06 -0.33
N ARG A 48 15.56 3.70 -0.89
CA ARG A 48 14.26 3.83 -0.20
C ARG A 48 13.50 2.50 -0.11
N MET A 49 13.46 1.73 -1.20
CA MET A 49 12.67 0.48 -1.22
C MET A 49 13.14 -0.55 -0.20
N PRO A 50 14.44 -0.83 -0.01
CA PRO A 50 14.89 -1.70 1.07
C PRO A 50 14.44 -1.24 2.47
N LYS A 51 14.42 0.09 2.71
CA LYS A 51 13.97 0.63 3.99
C LYS A 51 12.46 0.45 4.20
N HIS A 52 11.65 0.67 3.16
CA HIS A 52 10.22 0.37 3.21
C HIS A 52 9.94 -1.11 3.50
N VAL A 53 10.71 -2.02 2.88
CA VAL A 53 10.58 -3.46 3.09
C VAL A 53 10.99 -3.85 4.51
N GLU A 54 12.12 -3.33 5.01
CA GLU A 54 12.57 -3.55 6.39
C GLU A 54 11.49 -3.14 7.40
N ASN A 55 10.95 -1.95 7.24
CA ASN A 55 9.89 -1.43 8.12
C ASN A 55 8.61 -2.25 7.99
N GLY A 56 8.22 -2.63 6.76
CA GLY A 56 7.06 -3.49 6.49
C GLY A 56 7.17 -4.83 7.17
N GLN A 57 8.31 -5.49 7.08
CA GLN A 57 8.56 -6.78 7.71
C GLN A 57 8.51 -6.66 9.24
N ALA A 58 9.24 -5.70 9.83
CA ALA A 58 9.28 -5.52 11.28
C ALA A 58 7.91 -5.21 11.89
N VAL A 59 7.13 -4.35 11.24
CA VAL A 59 5.78 -4.01 11.71
C VAL A 59 4.81 -5.18 11.51
N ALA A 60 4.90 -5.92 10.41
CA ALA A 60 4.06 -7.09 10.20
C ALA A 60 4.31 -8.19 11.25
N GLU A 61 5.56 -8.47 11.58
CA GLU A 61 5.95 -9.43 12.63
C GLU A 61 5.47 -8.97 14.02
N PHE A 62 5.58 -7.69 14.34
CA PHE A 62 5.06 -7.12 15.57
C PHE A 62 3.53 -7.28 15.66
N LEU A 63 2.81 -6.93 14.61
CA LEU A 63 1.35 -7.01 14.57
C LEU A 63 0.84 -8.46 14.64
N GLU A 64 1.52 -9.40 13.98
CA GLU A 64 1.13 -10.82 14.00
C GLU A 64 1.11 -11.41 15.40
N ASN A 65 2.02 -10.96 16.27
CA ASN A 65 2.15 -11.42 17.63
C ASN A 65 1.34 -10.60 18.65
N HIS A 66 0.60 -9.57 18.22
CA HIS A 66 -0.09 -8.67 19.13
C HIS A 66 -1.51 -9.18 19.47
N PRO A 67 -1.91 -9.25 20.78
CA PRO A 67 -3.18 -9.87 21.21
C PRO A 67 -4.44 -9.15 20.69
N LYS A 68 -4.39 -7.85 20.38
CA LYS A 68 -5.52 -7.06 19.85
C LYS A 68 -5.68 -7.17 18.32
N VAL A 69 -4.73 -7.79 17.63
CA VAL A 69 -4.77 -8.02 16.19
C VAL A 69 -5.45 -9.35 15.90
N ALA A 70 -6.37 -9.35 14.95
CA ALA A 70 -7.11 -10.55 14.54
C ALA A 70 -6.41 -11.30 13.42
N TYR A 71 -5.85 -10.57 12.47
CA TYR A 71 -5.10 -11.12 11.33
C TYR A 71 -4.16 -10.06 10.74
N VAL A 72 -3.12 -10.53 10.06
CA VAL A 72 -2.18 -9.68 9.29
C VAL A 72 -2.06 -10.24 7.87
N ASN A 73 -2.14 -9.37 6.87
CA ASN A 73 -1.90 -9.69 5.47
C ASN A 73 -0.60 -9.02 5.02
N TYR A 74 0.46 -9.80 5.00
CA TYR A 74 1.75 -9.39 4.46
C TYR A 74 2.47 -10.61 3.90
N SER A 75 2.83 -10.55 2.64
CA SER A 75 3.40 -11.71 1.91
C SER A 75 4.81 -12.10 2.37
N GLY A 76 5.48 -11.27 3.15
CA GLY A 76 6.77 -11.57 3.80
C GLY A 76 6.66 -12.39 5.09
N LEU A 77 5.46 -12.65 5.61
CA LEU A 77 5.26 -13.50 6.78
C LEU A 77 5.15 -14.98 6.36
N PRO A 78 5.85 -15.90 7.02
CA PRO A 78 5.77 -17.35 6.72
C PRO A 78 4.35 -17.92 6.85
N SER A 79 3.52 -17.34 7.70
CA SER A 79 2.11 -17.70 7.90
C SER A 79 1.21 -17.32 6.72
N ASN A 80 1.65 -16.41 5.83
CA ASN A 80 0.85 -15.93 4.72
C ASN A 80 0.78 -16.95 3.59
N LYS A 81 -0.42 -17.21 3.07
CA LYS A 81 -0.66 -18.18 1.99
C LYS A 81 0.11 -17.90 0.69
N TYR A 82 0.64 -16.71 0.51
CA TYR A 82 1.41 -16.32 -0.66
C TYR A 82 2.92 -16.22 -0.39
N TYR A 83 3.39 -16.63 0.79
CA TYR A 83 4.79 -16.51 1.20
C TYR A 83 5.76 -17.14 0.17
N GLU A 84 5.53 -18.41 -0.21
CA GLU A 84 6.39 -19.10 -1.17
C GLU A 84 6.43 -18.41 -2.55
N ARG A 85 5.27 -17.88 -3.00
CA ARG A 85 5.22 -17.09 -4.23
C ARG A 85 5.98 -15.78 -4.11
N ALA A 86 5.86 -15.11 -2.96
CA ALA A 86 6.60 -13.89 -2.69
C ALA A 86 8.12 -14.14 -2.71
N GLN A 87 8.59 -15.20 -2.07
CA GLN A 87 10.02 -15.59 -2.13
C GLN A 87 10.50 -15.84 -3.56
N LYS A 88 9.67 -16.45 -4.41
CA LYS A 88 10.02 -16.74 -5.80
C LYS A 88 10.06 -15.48 -6.69
N TYR A 89 9.07 -14.59 -6.56
CA TYR A 89 8.90 -13.47 -7.49
C TYR A 89 9.41 -12.13 -6.95
N LEU A 90 9.60 -12.02 -5.64
CA LEU A 90 10.05 -10.82 -4.93
C LEU A 90 11.24 -11.15 -4.00
N PRO A 91 12.37 -11.65 -4.55
CA PRO A 91 13.49 -12.16 -3.74
C PRO A 91 14.15 -11.07 -2.87
N ASN A 92 13.96 -9.79 -3.22
CA ASN A 92 14.49 -8.65 -2.46
C ASN A 92 13.48 -8.06 -1.45
N GLY A 93 12.41 -8.79 -1.17
CA GLY A 93 11.34 -8.36 -0.27
C GLY A 93 10.07 -7.94 -1.00
N GLY A 94 8.94 -8.00 -0.31
CA GLY A 94 7.62 -7.76 -0.88
C GLY A 94 7.33 -6.29 -1.13
N CYS A 95 7.11 -5.55 -0.07
CA CYS A 95 6.79 -4.11 -0.12
C CYS A 95 6.75 -3.53 1.29
N GLY A 96 6.49 -2.23 1.41
CA GLY A 96 6.24 -1.55 2.69
C GLY A 96 4.76 -1.45 3.06
N VAL A 97 3.86 -2.18 2.39
CA VAL A 97 2.41 -2.11 2.67
C VAL A 97 1.95 -3.34 3.43
N VAL A 98 1.40 -3.12 4.61
CA VAL A 98 0.83 -4.14 5.48
C VAL A 98 -0.65 -3.85 5.67
N SER A 99 -1.51 -4.85 5.64
CA SER A 99 -2.89 -4.72 6.05
C SER A 99 -3.21 -5.68 7.19
N PHE A 100 -4.00 -5.25 8.13
CA PHE A 100 -4.36 -6.05 9.31
C PHE A 100 -5.75 -5.69 9.81
N GLY A 101 -6.37 -6.62 10.52
CA GLY A 101 -7.65 -6.42 11.17
C GLY A 101 -7.53 -6.39 12.67
N LEU A 102 -8.29 -5.52 13.33
CA LEU A 102 -8.33 -5.38 14.78
C LEU A 102 -9.50 -6.17 15.40
N LYS A 103 -9.26 -6.81 16.53
CA LYS A 103 -10.32 -7.34 17.38
C LYS A 103 -11.12 -6.17 17.96
N GLY A 104 -12.45 -6.26 17.91
CA GLY A 104 -13.32 -5.15 18.32
C GLY A 104 -13.88 -4.31 17.15
N GLY A 105 -13.61 -4.73 15.91
CA GLY A 105 -14.31 -4.22 14.73
C GLY A 105 -14.03 -2.74 14.42
N ARG A 106 -15.05 -2.07 13.91
CA ARG A 106 -15.01 -0.65 13.50
C ARG A 106 -14.59 0.31 14.62
N GLU A 107 -15.03 0.05 15.85
CA GLU A 107 -14.71 0.92 16.99
C GLU A 107 -13.23 0.84 17.34
N ALA A 108 -12.67 -0.36 17.36
CA ALA A 108 -11.23 -0.58 17.58
C ALA A 108 -10.39 0.10 16.49
N ALA A 109 -10.79 -0.04 15.21
CA ALA A 109 -10.11 0.63 14.10
C ALA A 109 -10.15 2.16 14.24
N SER A 110 -11.30 2.73 14.64
CA SER A 110 -11.44 4.16 14.86
C SER A 110 -10.57 4.66 16.03
N ALA A 111 -10.53 3.91 17.13
CA ALA A 111 -9.70 4.24 18.28
C ALA A 111 -8.21 4.22 17.93
N PHE A 112 -7.76 3.17 17.25
CA PHE A 112 -6.40 3.03 16.74
C PHE A 112 -5.99 4.23 15.86
N MET A 113 -6.80 4.53 14.83
CA MET A 113 -6.51 5.61 13.89
C MET A 113 -6.38 6.97 14.57
N LYS A 114 -7.21 7.25 15.58
CA LYS A 114 -7.16 8.51 16.35
C LYS A 114 -5.94 8.63 17.26
N ALA A 115 -5.37 7.50 17.67
CA ALA A 115 -4.27 7.46 18.61
C ALA A 115 -2.89 7.52 17.94
N LEU A 116 -2.80 7.26 16.64
CA LEU A 116 -1.57 7.43 15.87
C LEU A 116 -1.03 8.86 15.96
N ARG A 117 0.27 8.98 16.09
CA ARG A 117 0.98 10.27 16.17
C ARG A 117 2.01 10.44 15.07
N LEU A 118 2.78 9.39 14.78
CA LEU A 118 3.78 9.37 13.72
C LEU A 118 3.15 8.99 12.38
N GLY A 119 2.29 7.95 12.37
CA GLY A 119 1.55 7.53 11.18
C GLY A 119 0.52 8.57 10.74
N ALA A 120 0.67 9.13 9.55
CA ALA A 120 -0.27 10.07 8.96
C ALA A 120 -1.54 9.37 8.45
N ILE A 121 -2.71 9.99 8.63
CA ILE A 121 -3.97 9.46 8.10
C ILE A 121 -4.13 9.93 6.66
N GLU A 122 -3.60 9.16 5.73
CA GLU A 122 -3.56 9.47 4.30
C GLU A 122 -3.71 8.22 3.44
N THR A 123 -4.07 8.41 2.16
CA THR A 123 -4.26 7.32 1.19
C THR A 123 -2.99 6.95 0.43
N HIS A 124 -1.89 7.62 0.67
CA HIS A 124 -0.63 7.45 -0.05
C HIS A 124 -0.01 6.07 0.16
N VAL A 125 0.82 5.66 -0.79
CA VAL A 125 1.61 4.43 -0.77
C VAL A 125 3.03 4.78 -1.18
N ALA A 126 4.01 4.21 -0.48
CA ALA A 126 5.44 4.46 -0.71
C ALA A 126 5.87 5.93 -0.56
N ASP A 127 5.14 6.70 0.26
CA ASP A 127 5.59 8.02 0.72
C ASP A 127 6.76 7.84 1.70
N ALA A 128 7.61 8.85 1.81
CA ALA A 128 8.69 8.86 2.80
C ALA A 128 8.15 8.79 4.24
N ARG A 129 6.94 9.26 4.47
CA ARG A 129 6.20 9.16 5.73
C ARG A 129 5.33 7.91 5.77
N THR A 130 5.18 7.34 6.95
CA THR A 130 4.20 6.27 7.18
C THR A 130 2.78 6.82 7.05
N CYS A 131 1.99 6.18 6.18
CA CYS A 131 0.60 6.55 5.90
C CYS A 131 -0.33 5.41 6.31
N CYS A 132 -1.40 5.75 7.01
CA CYS A 132 -2.36 4.81 7.54
C CYS A 132 -3.79 5.12 7.08
N LEU A 133 -4.52 4.09 6.73
CA LEU A 133 -5.86 4.20 6.18
C LEU A 133 -6.79 3.13 6.75
N ASN A 134 -7.97 3.52 7.23
CA ASN A 134 -9.10 2.61 7.38
C ASN A 134 -10.04 2.78 6.17
N PRO A 135 -10.13 1.79 5.26
CA PRO A 135 -10.93 1.91 4.04
C PRO A 135 -12.41 2.18 4.31
N ALA A 136 -12.97 1.58 5.36
CA ALA A 136 -14.37 1.71 5.71
C ALA A 136 -14.81 3.12 6.09
N THR A 137 -13.88 3.95 6.60
CA THR A 137 -14.16 5.34 6.97
C THR A 137 -13.69 6.36 5.93
N SER A 138 -12.96 5.91 4.90
CA SER A 138 -12.35 6.78 3.89
C SER A 138 -12.78 6.41 2.47
N THR A 139 -12.06 5.54 1.81
CA THR A 139 -12.26 5.22 0.38
C THR A 139 -13.55 4.46 0.09
N HIS A 140 -14.11 3.72 1.06
CA HIS A 140 -15.31 2.90 0.94
C HIS A 140 -16.43 3.34 1.89
N ARG A 141 -16.41 4.60 2.35
CA ARG A 141 -17.37 5.14 3.34
C ARG A 141 -18.85 5.09 2.91
N GLN A 142 -19.10 4.87 1.63
CA GLN A 142 -20.45 4.78 1.06
C GLN A 142 -21.06 3.37 1.21
N MET A 143 -20.25 2.37 1.57
CA MET A 143 -20.65 0.98 1.70
C MET A 143 -21.10 0.69 3.15
N ASN A 144 -22.13 -0.17 3.28
CA ASN A 144 -22.45 -0.78 4.56
C ASN A 144 -21.52 -1.94 4.90
N ASP A 145 -21.60 -2.49 6.11
CA ASP A 145 -20.65 -3.51 6.58
C ASP A 145 -20.72 -4.83 5.78
N GLU A 146 -21.89 -5.19 5.25
CA GLU A 146 -22.06 -6.37 4.39
C GLU A 146 -21.34 -6.17 3.05
N GLN A 147 -21.55 -5.03 2.41
CA GLN A 147 -20.88 -4.65 1.17
C GLN A 147 -19.35 -4.53 1.34
N LEU A 148 -18.90 -3.97 2.47
CA LEU A 148 -17.47 -3.91 2.80
C LEU A 148 -16.86 -5.30 2.91
N LYS A 149 -17.55 -6.23 3.56
CA LYS A 149 -17.10 -7.62 3.71
C LYS A 149 -17.05 -8.36 2.37
N GLU A 150 -18.06 -8.20 1.52
CA GLU A 150 -18.08 -8.76 0.16
C GLU A 150 -16.95 -8.18 -0.72
N ALA A 151 -16.64 -6.89 -0.57
CA ALA A 151 -15.53 -6.23 -1.25
C ALA A 151 -14.14 -6.62 -0.69
N GLY A 152 -14.06 -7.43 0.37
CA GLY A 152 -12.80 -7.84 1.00
C GLY A 152 -12.11 -6.75 1.82
N VAL A 153 -12.86 -5.71 2.22
CA VAL A 153 -12.37 -4.57 3.03
C VAL A 153 -13.22 -4.40 4.30
N PRO A 154 -13.25 -5.39 5.20
CA PRO A 154 -14.10 -5.34 6.38
C PRO A 154 -13.82 -4.11 7.25
N ALA A 155 -14.79 -3.73 8.08
CA ALA A 155 -14.77 -2.45 8.80
C ALA A 155 -13.57 -2.27 9.76
N GLU A 156 -13.04 -3.38 10.28
CA GLU A 156 -11.85 -3.42 11.15
C GLU A 156 -10.52 -3.36 10.40
N LEU A 157 -10.54 -3.43 9.07
CA LEU A 157 -9.32 -3.46 8.26
C LEU A 157 -8.59 -2.12 8.33
N ILE A 158 -7.30 -2.19 8.60
CA ILE A 158 -6.37 -1.06 8.47
C ILE A 158 -5.31 -1.43 7.45
N ARG A 159 -5.00 -0.50 6.56
CA ARG A 159 -3.85 -0.55 5.67
C ARG A 159 -2.84 0.47 6.12
N ILE A 160 -1.61 0.04 6.32
CA ILE A 160 -0.48 0.90 6.64
C ILE A 160 0.58 0.79 5.55
N SER A 161 1.05 1.91 5.05
CA SER A 161 2.17 2.03 4.13
C SER A 161 3.35 2.62 4.90
N LEU A 162 4.30 1.76 5.25
CA LEU A 162 5.44 2.12 6.09
C LEU A 162 6.38 3.04 5.30
N GLY A 163 6.76 4.14 5.91
CA GLY A 163 7.70 5.12 5.38
C GLY A 163 9.16 4.76 5.68
N LEU A 164 9.99 5.78 5.76
CA LEU A 164 11.44 5.68 5.94
C LEU A 164 11.88 5.93 7.39
N GLU A 165 10.94 6.13 8.31
CA GLU A 165 11.20 6.37 9.72
C GLU A 165 11.94 5.18 10.37
N ASP A 166 12.47 5.39 11.56
CA ASP A 166 13.07 4.29 12.32
C ASP A 166 11.99 3.27 12.72
N LYS A 167 12.28 1.99 12.52
CA LYS A 167 11.33 0.90 12.83
C LYS A 167 10.96 0.82 14.31
N VAL A 168 11.86 1.27 15.22
CA VAL A 168 11.58 1.27 16.66
C VAL A 168 10.52 2.33 16.97
N ASP A 169 10.63 3.51 16.37
CA ASP A 169 9.66 4.60 16.54
C ASP A 169 8.30 4.22 15.93
N LEU A 170 8.30 3.56 14.77
CA LEU A 170 7.08 3.06 14.13
C LEU A 170 6.36 2.02 14.99
N ILE A 171 7.10 1.05 15.53
CA ILE A 171 6.54 0.03 16.42
C ILE A 171 6.01 0.67 17.71
N ALA A 172 6.73 1.65 18.26
CA ALA A 172 6.29 2.37 19.46
C ALA A 172 4.99 3.16 19.22
N ASP A 173 4.86 3.86 18.09
CA ASP A 173 3.64 4.59 17.73
C ASP A 173 2.45 3.64 17.55
N ILE A 174 2.66 2.54 16.82
CA ILE A 174 1.63 1.52 16.59
C ILE A 174 1.23 0.84 17.92
N SER A 175 2.20 0.50 18.79
CA SER A 175 1.94 -0.08 20.10
C SER A 175 1.09 0.84 20.97
N ASN A 176 1.45 2.12 21.06
CA ASN A 176 0.69 3.12 21.81
C ASN A 176 -0.74 3.28 21.25
N ALA A 177 -0.89 3.21 19.92
CA ALA A 177 -2.21 3.28 19.28
C ALA A 177 -3.06 2.03 19.57
N LEU A 178 -2.44 0.85 19.62
CA LEU A 178 -3.11 -0.40 20.04
C LEU A 178 -3.52 -0.36 21.51
N ASP A 179 -2.70 0.22 22.39
CA ASP A 179 -3.00 0.35 23.82
C ASP A 179 -4.21 1.27 24.08
N ALA A 180 -4.45 2.24 23.24
CA ALA A 180 -5.62 3.11 23.31
C ALA A 180 -6.97 2.41 23.01
N ILE A 181 -6.95 1.21 22.44
CA ILE A 181 -8.14 0.37 22.23
C ILE A 181 -8.56 -0.23 23.59
N LYS A 182 -9.80 0.03 23.99
CA LYS A 182 -10.37 -0.53 25.24
C LYS A 182 -10.86 -1.95 25.05
#